data_c58a0a10b0e92ea9bab99d9f3f2d3ba8
#
_entry.id   c58a0a10b0e92ea9bab99d9f3f2d3ba8
#
_cell.length_a   1.000
_cell.length_b   1.000
_cell.length_c   1.000
_cell.angle_alpha   90.00
_cell.angle_beta   90.00
_cell.angle_gamma   90.00
#
_symmetry.space_group_name_H-M   'P 1'
#
loop_
_entity.id
_entity.type
_entity.pdbx_description
1 polymer ?
#
loop_
_entity_poly.entity_id
_entity_poly.type
_entity_poly.pdbx_seq_one_letter_code
_entity_poly.pdbx_strand_id
1 'polypeptide(L)'
;QAFKANNENKQIIKLSELDDANEIANNAMNNPIFNKLMQNKLHTEKEVTWNHAGVNFKGFVDLESYIDGKTIVCDIKTTTDAGKRFQRDLIYNDYKMQAAMYLENYDDADYYIIAVETTSPYNVQVYRLGYNIISQGYTEYCNLVDKYNNWNGEPVGYSDDIIEIEIEEQILI
;
A
#
# COMPACT_ATOMS: atom_id res chain seq x y z
N GLN A 1 10.15 -36.66 -4.52
CA GLN A 1 9.50 -36.78 -3.17
C GLN A 1 10.50 -36.53 -2.05
N ALA A 2 11.70 -37.11 -2.07
CA ALA A 2 12.74 -36.91 -1.03
C ALA A 2 13.19 -35.44 -0.86
N PHE A 3 13.29 -34.66 -1.94
CA PHE A 3 13.66 -33.24 -1.88
C PHE A 3 12.64 -32.40 -1.11
N LYS A 4 11.34 -32.65 -1.29
CA LYS A 4 10.28 -31.94 -0.55
C LYS A 4 10.28 -32.30 0.95
N ALA A 5 10.47 -33.57 1.29
CA ALA A 5 10.52 -34.02 2.68
C ALA A 5 11.66 -33.37 3.49
N ASN A 6 12.82 -33.13 2.85
CA ASN A 6 13.97 -32.49 3.50
C ASN A 6 13.87 -30.96 3.60
N ASN A 7 12.78 -30.35 3.05
CA ASN A 7 12.59 -28.91 3.01
C ASN A 7 11.16 -28.49 3.39
N GLU A 8 10.53 -29.23 4.30
CA GLU A 8 9.12 -29.02 4.73
C GLU A 8 8.84 -27.60 5.24
N ASN A 9 9.85 -26.92 5.79
CA ASN A 9 9.74 -25.54 6.31
C ASN A 9 10.29 -24.48 5.35
N LYS A 10 10.56 -24.82 4.09
CA LYS A 10 11.09 -23.90 3.08
C LYS A 10 10.11 -23.75 1.92
N GLN A 11 9.90 -22.52 1.51
CA GLN A 11 9.17 -22.26 0.27
C GLN A 11 10.08 -22.64 -0.92
N ILE A 12 9.59 -23.55 -1.77
CA ILE A 12 10.30 -23.96 -2.98
C ILE A 12 9.79 -23.09 -4.12
N ILE A 13 10.67 -22.32 -4.73
CA ILE A 13 10.42 -21.47 -5.91
C ILE A 13 11.14 -22.07 -7.13
N LYS A 14 10.69 -21.74 -8.33
CA LYS A 14 11.39 -22.07 -9.58
C LYS A 14 12.59 -21.14 -9.75
N LEU A 15 13.60 -21.60 -10.49
CA LEU A 15 14.77 -20.78 -10.80
C LEU A 15 14.38 -19.51 -11.57
N SER A 16 13.44 -19.61 -12.52
CA SER A 16 12.91 -18.42 -13.22
C SER A 16 12.24 -17.40 -12.30
N GLU A 17 11.55 -17.84 -11.26
CA GLU A 17 10.93 -16.94 -10.27
C GLU A 17 12.00 -16.22 -9.43
N LEU A 18 13.13 -16.88 -9.18
CA LEU A 18 14.29 -16.26 -8.52
C LEU A 18 14.97 -15.24 -9.43
N ASP A 19 15.11 -15.55 -10.73
CA ASP A 19 15.70 -14.64 -11.71
C ASP A 19 14.83 -13.39 -11.86
N ASP A 20 13.51 -13.55 -12.00
CA ASP A 20 12.53 -12.45 -12.04
C ASP A 20 12.63 -11.59 -10.76
N ALA A 21 12.64 -12.21 -9.58
CA ALA A 21 12.75 -11.49 -8.31
C ALA A 21 14.05 -10.68 -8.19
N ASN A 22 15.18 -11.23 -8.66
CA ASN A 22 16.45 -10.52 -8.69
C ASN A 22 16.41 -9.33 -9.66
N GLU A 23 15.79 -9.47 -10.82
CA GLU A 23 15.67 -8.40 -11.80
C GLU A 23 14.76 -7.27 -11.28
N ILE A 24 13.63 -7.61 -10.66
CA ILE A 24 12.74 -6.68 -9.96
C ILE A 24 13.52 -5.89 -8.90
N ALA A 25 14.25 -6.59 -8.03
CA ALA A 25 15.02 -5.95 -6.96
C ALA A 25 16.12 -5.02 -7.51
N ASN A 26 16.81 -5.44 -8.56
CA ASN A 26 17.83 -4.63 -9.22
C ASN A 26 17.23 -3.37 -9.85
N ASN A 27 16.09 -3.49 -10.52
CA ASN A 27 15.41 -2.35 -11.13
C ASN A 27 14.90 -1.38 -10.05
N ALA A 28 14.39 -1.88 -8.94
CA ALA A 28 14.02 -1.04 -7.80
C ALA A 28 15.22 -0.28 -7.25
N MET A 29 16.35 -0.95 -7.02
CA MET A 29 17.58 -0.31 -6.52
C MET A 29 18.20 0.65 -7.54
N ASN A 30 17.99 0.46 -8.83
CA ASN A 30 18.43 1.37 -9.89
C ASN A 30 17.54 2.62 -10.02
N ASN A 31 16.32 2.61 -9.46
CA ASN A 31 15.49 3.82 -9.41
C ASN A 31 16.13 4.84 -8.44
N PRO A 32 16.49 6.04 -8.90
CA PRO A 32 17.29 6.99 -8.09
C PRO A 32 16.55 7.47 -6.84
N ILE A 33 15.21 7.56 -6.88
CA ILE A 33 14.40 7.98 -5.73
C ILE A 33 14.36 6.86 -4.69
N PHE A 34 14.04 5.64 -5.12
CA PHE A 34 14.02 4.49 -4.22
C PHE A 34 15.40 4.22 -3.61
N ASN A 35 16.46 4.33 -4.41
CA ASN A 35 17.83 4.19 -3.92
C ASN A 35 18.16 5.25 -2.84
N LYS A 36 17.77 6.53 -3.07
CA LYS A 36 17.95 7.61 -2.06
C LYS A 36 17.19 7.28 -0.77
N LEU A 37 15.97 6.76 -0.86
CA LEU A 37 15.18 6.30 0.29
C LEU A 37 15.92 5.19 1.05
N MET A 38 16.38 4.16 0.36
CA MET A 38 17.11 3.03 0.94
C MET A 38 18.43 3.44 1.59
N GLN A 39 19.17 4.40 1.01
CA GLN A 39 20.41 4.92 1.61
C GLN A 39 20.19 5.73 2.90
N ASN A 40 19.01 6.32 3.06
CA ASN A 40 18.63 7.14 4.21
C ASN A 40 17.58 6.45 5.10
N LYS A 41 17.47 5.12 5.01
CA LYS A 41 16.50 4.36 5.79
C LYS A 41 16.79 4.42 7.29
N LEU A 42 15.73 4.57 8.05
CA LEU A 42 15.74 4.42 9.51
C LEU A 42 15.30 3.01 9.89
N HIS A 43 14.20 2.54 9.30
CA HIS A 43 13.58 1.26 9.61
C HIS A 43 13.05 0.58 8.35
N THR A 44 12.97 -0.75 8.40
CA THR A 44 12.18 -1.59 7.49
C THR A 44 11.28 -2.47 8.34
N GLU A 45 10.07 -2.79 7.84
CA GLU A 45 9.08 -3.61 8.55
C GLU A 45 8.83 -3.10 9.99
N LYS A 46 8.74 -1.76 10.14
CA LYS A 46 8.55 -1.13 11.44
C LYS A 46 7.13 -1.37 11.94
N GLU A 47 7.00 -2.07 13.07
CA GLU A 47 5.72 -2.19 13.76
C GLU A 47 5.29 -0.83 14.31
N VAL A 48 4.06 -0.44 14.03
CA VAL A 48 3.39 0.74 14.58
C VAL A 48 2.06 0.35 15.20
N THR A 49 1.74 0.98 16.34
CA THR A 49 0.46 0.77 17.02
C THR A 49 -0.12 2.11 17.45
N TRP A 50 -1.41 2.28 17.28
CA TRP A 50 -2.10 3.50 17.67
C TRP A 50 -3.52 3.22 18.12
N ASN A 51 -4.14 4.22 18.76
CA ASN A 51 -5.56 4.18 19.10
C ASN A 51 -6.26 5.33 18.39
N HIS A 52 -7.34 5.01 17.67
CA HIS A 52 -8.21 6.01 17.07
C HIS A 52 -9.66 5.76 17.51
N ALA A 53 -10.27 6.77 18.13
CA ALA A 53 -11.66 6.71 18.61
C ALA A 53 -12.00 5.44 19.42
N GLY A 54 -11.07 4.98 20.27
CA GLY A 54 -11.23 3.80 21.13
C GLY A 54 -10.88 2.46 20.47
N VAL A 55 -10.60 2.45 19.18
CA VAL A 55 -10.15 1.24 18.45
C VAL A 55 -8.63 1.17 18.42
N ASN A 56 -8.06 0.04 18.79
CA ASN A 56 -6.62 -0.19 18.73
C ASN A 56 -6.24 -0.77 17.37
N PHE A 57 -5.26 -0.15 16.74
CA PHE A 57 -4.71 -0.54 15.45
C PHE A 57 -3.27 -0.99 15.60
N LYS A 58 -2.86 -1.85 14.68
CA LYS A 58 -1.49 -2.30 14.49
C LYS A 58 -1.21 -2.44 12.99
N GLY A 59 -0.02 -2.02 12.58
CA GLY A 59 0.45 -2.16 11.21
C GLY A 59 1.96 -2.28 11.14
N PHE A 60 2.46 -2.51 9.93
CA PHE A 60 3.88 -2.54 9.64
C PHE A 60 4.17 -1.58 8.49
N VAL A 61 5.11 -0.68 8.70
CA VAL A 61 5.62 0.26 7.70
C VAL A 61 6.76 -0.44 6.96
N ASP A 62 6.61 -0.62 5.64
CA ASP A 62 7.60 -1.35 4.84
C ASP A 62 8.97 -0.68 4.89
N LEU A 63 9.01 0.66 4.74
CA LEU A 63 10.23 1.45 4.78
C LEU A 63 9.98 2.82 5.41
N GLU A 64 10.80 3.19 6.38
CA GLU A 64 10.87 4.54 6.93
C GLU A 64 12.24 5.14 6.64
N SER A 65 12.27 6.35 6.11
CA SER A 65 13.49 7.06 5.75
C SER A 65 13.48 8.48 6.30
N TYR A 66 14.65 9.10 6.43
CA TYR A 66 14.77 10.50 6.84
C TYR A 66 15.61 11.26 5.83
N ILE A 67 14.99 12.21 5.13
CA ILE A 67 15.63 12.94 4.03
C ILE A 67 15.29 14.43 4.17
N ASP A 68 16.33 15.26 4.11
CA ASP A 68 16.21 16.72 4.09
C ASP A 68 15.38 17.29 5.26
N GLY A 69 15.52 16.69 6.46
CA GLY A 69 14.83 17.13 7.67
C GLY A 69 13.42 16.55 7.84
N LYS A 70 12.99 15.65 6.96
CA LYS A 70 11.63 15.11 6.96
C LYS A 70 11.59 13.58 6.99
N THR A 71 10.67 13.03 7.78
CA THR A 71 10.37 11.60 7.77
C THR A 71 9.55 11.26 6.53
N ILE A 72 9.92 10.16 5.87
CA ILE A 72 9.21 9.62 4.73
C ILE A 72 8.78 8.20 5.07
N VAL A 73 7.48 7.98 5.11
CA VAL A 73 6.84 6.69 5.31
C VAL A 73 6.55 6.10 3.94
N CYS A 74 7.02 4.90 3.66
CA CYS A 74 6.88 4.26 2.36
C CYS A 74 6.15 2.92 2.48
N ASP A 75 5.35 2.65 1.49
CA ASP A 75 4.67 1.38 1.28
C ASP A 75 5.01 0.85 -0.13
N ILE A 76 5.36 -0.43 -0.23
CA ILE A 76 5.79 -1.07 -1.46
C ILE A 76 4.63 -1.90 -2.02
N LYS A 77 4.19 -1.55 -3.22
CA LYS A 77 3.09 -2.25 -3.89
C LYS A 77 3.58 -2.92 -5.17
N THR A 78 3.32 -4.20 -5.30
CA THR A 78 3.52 -4.92 -6.56
C THR A 78 2.32 -4.70 -7.49
N THR A 79 2.58 -4.55 -8.78
CA THR A 79 1.57 -4.30 -9.81
C THR A 79 1.99 -4.89 -11.15
N THR A 80 1.07 -4.97 -12.10
CA THR A 80 1.38 -5.29 -13.51
C THR A 80 1.62 -4.06 -14.36
N ASP A 81 1.30 -2.86 -13.87
CA ASP A 81 1.50 -1.57 -14.55
C ASP A 81 1.68 -0.49 -13.48
N ALA A 82 2.91 -0.02 -13.31
CA ALA A 82 3.25 1.03 -12.35
C ALA A 82 2.90 2.45 -12.83
N GLY A 83 2.32 2.60 -14.03
CA GLY A 83 1.98 3.87 -14.64
C GLY A 83 0.54 4.33 -14.35
N LYS A 84 -0.17 4.71 -15.42
CA LYS A 84 -1.52 5.30 -15.32
C LYS A 84 -2.56 4.35 -14.70
N ARG A 85 -2.42 3.05 -14.89
CA ARG A 85 -3.32 2.07 -14.28
C ARG A 85 -3.15 2.10 -12.77
N PHE A 86 -1.91 2.06 -12.27
CA PHE A 86 -1.65 2.12 -10.83
C PHE A 86 -2.17 3.42 -10.19
N GLN A 87 -2.09 4.56 -10.90
CA GLN A 87 -2.66 5.81 -10.40
C GLN A 87 -4.16 5.72 -10.15
N ARG A 88 -4.91 4.99 -10.98
CA ARG A 88 -6.33 4.71 -10.76
C ARG A 88 -6.53 3.75 -9.59
N ASP A 89 -5.74 2.67 -9.56
CA ASP A 89 -5.80 1.66 -8.52
C ASP A 89 -5.49 2.27 -7.14
N LEU A 90 -4.60 3.27 -7.08
CA LEU A 90 -4.27 4.03 -5.86
C LEU A 90 -5.50 4.71 -5.26
N ILE A 91 -6.41 5.22 -6.10
CA ILE A 91 -7.65 5.88 -5.66
C ILE A 91 -8.70 4.85 -5.25
N TYR A 92 -8.84 3.75 -6.02
CA TYR A 92 -9.92 2.78 -5.86
C TYR A 92 -9.62 1.67 -4.82
N ASN A 93 -8.34 1.39 -4.51
CA ASN A 93 -7.94 0.30 -3.61
C ASN A 93 -7.64 0.78 -2.18
N ASP A 94 -8.20 1.90 -1.76
CA ASP A 94 -8.08 2.44 -0.39
C ASP A 94 -6.64 2.71 0.09
N TYR A 95 -5.65 2.80 -0.82
CA TYR A 95 -4.26 3.13 -0.44
C TYR A 95 -4.15 4.51 0.21
N LYS A 96 -5.04 5.43 -0.14
CA LYS A 96 -5.16 6.74 0.52
C LYS A 96 -5.58 6.62 1.98
N MET A 97 -6.50 5.68 2.29
CA MET A 97 -6.94 5.41 3.66
C MET A 97 -5.80 4.76 4.46
N GLN A 98 -5.12 3.76 3.90
CA GLN A 98 -3.94 3.15 4.52
C GLN A 98 -2.87 4.21 4.85
N ALA A 99 -2.59 5.11 3.91
CA ALA A 99 -1.64 6.19 4.11
C ALA A 99 -2.04 7.12 5.28
N ALA A 100 -3.31 7.52 5.34
CA ALA A 100 -3.83 8.34 6.43
C ALA A 100 -3.73 7.64 7.79
N MET A 101 -4.06 6.35 7.85
CA MET A 101 -3.95 5.53 9.06
C MET A 101 -2.50 5.47 9.57
N TYR A 102 -1.53 5.22 8.70
CA TYR A 102 -0.13 5.14 9.12
C TYR A 102 0.44 6.49 9.54
N LEU A 103 0.03 7.57 8.86
CA LEU A 103 0.49 8.92 9.20
C LEU A 103 0.03 9.41 10.56
N GLU A 104 -1.01 8.83 11.19
CA GLU A 104 -1.36 9.14 12.58
C GLU A 104 -0.24 8.86 13.58
N ASN A 105 0.76 8.05 13.20
CA ASN A 105 1.91 7.75 14.06
C ASN A 105 3.04 8.78 13.92
N TYR A 106 2.85 9.85 13.14
CA TYR A 106 3.90 10.80 12.80
C TYR A 106 3.37 12.24 12.86
N ASP A 107 4.10 13.14 13.54
CA ASP A 107 3.71 14.55 13.63
C ASP A 107 3.91 15.29 12.30
N ASP A 108 4.98 14.97 11.57
CA ASP A 108 5.28 15.53 10.24
C ASP A 108 6.01 14.49 9.39
N ALA A 109 5.29 13.87 8.48
CA ALA A 109 5.85 12.92 7.54
C ALA A 109 5.17 13.01 6.16
N ASP A 110 5.92 12.69 5.13
CA ASP A 110 5.38 12.44 3.79
C ASP A 110 5.11 10.94 3.61
N TYR A 111 4.06 10.62 2.85
CA TYR A 111 3.76 9.24 2.49
C TYR A 111 4.05 8.97 1.03
N TYR A 112 4.87 7.95 0.78
CA TYR A 112 5.26 7.51 -0.55
C TYR A 112 4.77 6.10 -0.82
N ILE A 113 4.31 5.85 -2.05
CA ILE A 113 4.03 4.51 -2.54
C ILE A 113 5.06 4.20 -3.62
N ILE A 114 5.69 3.04 -3.48
CA ILE A 114 6.67 2.52 -4.44
C ILE A 114 6.00 1.40 -5.21
N ALA A 115 5.52 1.73 -6.41
CA ALA A 115 4.89 0.77 -7.30
C ALA A 115 5.96 0.03 -8.12
N VAL A 116 6.00 -1.29 -8.00
CA VAL A 116 7.00 -2.16 -8.62
C VAL A 116 6.29 -3.14 -9.54
N GLU A 117 6.64 -3.13 -10.83
CA GLU A 117 6.08 -4.08 -11.78
C GLU A 117 6.64 -5.49 -11.55
N THR A 118 5.75 -6.49 -11.63
CA THR A 118 6.09 -7.91 -11.52
C THR A 118 6.23 -8.58 -12.89
N THR A 119 6.09 -7.80 -13.96
CA THR A 119 6.23 -8.27 -15.36
C THR A 119 7.26 -7.40 -16.07
N SER A 120 8.02 -8.00 -16.98
CA SER A 120 9.00 -7.27 -17.79
C SER A 120 8.36 -6.07 -18.50
N PRO A 121 9.00 -4.88 -18.49
CA PRO A 121 10.40 -4.63 -18.12
C PRO A 121 10.64 -4.29 -16.63
N TYR A 122 9.73 -4.64 -15.72
CA TYR A 122 9.85 -4.46 -14.27
C TYR A 122 10.11 -3.00 -13.85
N ASN A 123 9.31 -2.09 -14.41
CA ASN A 123 9.42 -0.66 -14.09
C ASN A 123 9.10 -0.39 -12.63
N VAL A 124 9.71 0.67 -12.10
CA VAL A 124 9.47 1.15 -10.75
C VAL A 124 9.10 2.62 -10.80
N GLN A 125 7.96 2.94 -10.22
CA GLN A 125 7.48 4.32 -10.11
C GLN A 125 7.25 4.67 -8.64
N VAL A 126 7.77 5.81 -8.22
CA VAL A 126 7.54 6.33 -6.86
C VAL A 126 6.51 7.44 -6.91
N TYR A 127 5.48 7.33 -6.06
CA TYR A 127 4.40 8.28 -5.91
C TYR A 127 4.45 8.92 -4.53
N ARG A 128 4.44 10.24 -4.46
CA ARG A 128 4.18 10.97 -3.22
C ARG A 128 2.71 11.30 -3.15
N LEU A 129 2.04 10.95 -2.07
CA LEU A 129 0.65 11.30 -1.86
C LEU A 129 0.54 12.74 -1.37
N GLY A 130 -0.24 13.54 -2.08
CA GLY A 130 -0.50 14.93 -1.73
C GLY A 130 -1.56 15.05 -0.62
N TYR A 131 -1.58 16.22 0.02
CA TYR A 131 -2.47 16.53 1.14
C TYR A 131 -3.94 16.19 0.87
N ASN A 132 -4.47 16.53 -0.30
CA ASN A 132 -5.89 16.28 -0.61
C ASN A 132 -6.24 14.78 -0.63
N ILE A 133 -5.35 13.94 -1.14
CA ILE A 133 -5.53 12.49 -1.17
C ILE A 133 -5.50 11.92 0.26
N ILE A 134 -4.53 12.36 1.07
CA ILE A 134 -4.42 11.94 2.48
C ILE A 134 -5.66 12.39 3.27
N SER A 135 -6.12 13.63 3.08
CA SER A 135 -7.31 14.16 3.76
C SER A 135 -8.59 13.38 3.40
N GLN A 136 -8.75 12.98 2.13
CA GLN A 136 -9.85 12.09 1.74
C GLN A 136 -9.74 10.73 2.43
N GLY A 137 -8.55 10.12 2.41
CA GLY A 137 -8.28 8.85 3.09
C GLY A 137 -8.57 8.92 4.59
N TYR A 138 -8.22 10.03 5.23
CA TYR A 138 -8.52 10.26 6.64
C TYR A 138 -10.03 10.32 6.91
N THR A 139 -10.79 11.00 6.06
CA THR A 139 -12.25 11.06 6.16
C THR A 139 -12.88 9.67 6.04
N GLU A 140 -12.41 8.87 5.07
CA GLU A 140 -12.88 7.49 4.88
C GLU A 140 -12.53 6.60 6.08
N TYR A 141 -11.33 6.76 6.61
CA TYR A 141 -10.88 6.05 7.81
C TYR A 141 -11.76 6.38 9.03
N CYS A 142 -12.02 7.66 9.32
CA CYS A 142 -12.90 8.06 10.41
C CYS A 142 -14.30 7.47 10.25
N ASN A 143 -14.88 7.54 9.04
CA ASN A 143 -16.20 6.97 8.76
C ASN A 143 -16.24 5.45 8.96
N LEU A 144 -15.14 4.75 8.63
CA LEU A 144 -15.05 3.30 8.84
C LEU A 144 -14.98 2.95 10.32
N VAL A 145 -14.21 3.71 11.11
CA VAL A 145 -14.11 3.52 12.57
C VAL A 145 -15.45 3.82 13.24
N ASP A 146 -16.14 4.86 12.83
CA ASP A 146 -17.49 5.16 13.34
C ASP A 146 -18.49 4.04 13.03
N LYS A 147 -18.46 3.49 11.83
CA LYS A 147 -19.27 2.32 11.46
C LYS A 147 -18.94 1.11 12.32
N TYR A 148 -17.65 0.85 12.54
CA TYR A 148 -17.19 -0.25 13.38
C TYR A 148 -17.66 -0.09 14.83
N ASN A 149 -17.52 1.10 15.42
CA ASN A 149 -17.94 1.38 16.80
C ASN A 149 -19.47 1.28 16.99
N ASN A 150 -20.24 1.56 15.95
CA ASN A 150 -21.70 1.47 15.98
C ASN A 150 -22.25 0.13 15.48
N TRP A 151 -21.38 -0.79 15.08
CA TRP A 151 -21.80 -2.10 14.61
C TRP A 151 -22.34 -2.96 15.75
N ASN A 152 -23.50 -3.55 15.53
CA ASN A 152 -24.20 -4.39 16.51
C ASN A 152 -23.73 -5.84 16.57
N GLY A 153 -22.71 -6.20 15.80
CA GLY A 153 -22.16 -7.57 15.73
C GLY A 153 -22.86 -8.48 14.72
N GLU A 154 -23.95 -8.02 14.09
CA GLU A 154 -24.66 -8.82 13.10
C GLU A 154 -23.99 -8.71 11.72
N PRO A 155 -23.87 -9.81 10.96
CA PRO A 155 -23.34 -9.76 9.61
C PRO A 155 -24.19 -8.86 8.72
N VAL A 156 -23.56 -7.95 7.97
CA VAL A 156 -24.23 -7.18 6.93
C VAL A 156 -24.22 -8.02 5.66
N GLY A 157 -25.37 -8.62 5.32
CA GLY A 157 -25.57 -9.34 4.07
C GLY A 157 -25.78 -8.41 2.88
N TYR A 158 -25.78 -8.98 1.69
CA TYR A 158 -26.30 -8.28 0.52
C TYR A 158 -27.82 -8.15 0.64
N SER A 159 -28.38 -7.07 0.07
CA SER A 159 -29.83 -6.92 -0.05
C SER A 159 -30.39 -8.01 -0.95
N ASP A 160 -31.58 -8.53 -0.59
CA ASP A 160 -32.35 -9.42 -1.46
C ASP A 160 -33.07 -8.62 -2.58
N ASP A 161 -32.97 -7.30 -2.55
CA ASP A 161 -33.56 -6.42 -3.54
C ASP A 161 -32.73 -6.39 -4.84
N ILE A 162 -33.44 -6.13 -5.94
CA ILE A 162 -32.79 -5.84 -7.22
C ILE A 162 -32.10 -4.48 -7.13
N ILE A 163 -30.77 -4.45 -7.35
CA ILE A 163 -30.01 -3.20 -7.43
C ILE A 163 -29.98 -2.79 -8.90
N GLU A 164 -30.64 -1.69 -9.24
CA GLU A 164 -30.54 -1.09 -10.55
C GLU A 164 -29.22 -0.29 -10.65
N ILE A 165 -28.45 -0.57 -11.68
CA ILE A 165 -27.19 0.13 -11.95
C ILE A 165 -27.41 1.00 -13.17
N GLU A 166 -27.39 2.32 -12.98
CA GLU A 166 -27.41 3.30 -14.05
C GLU A 166 -25.99 3.82 -14.32
N ILE A 167 -25.68 3.99 -15.59
CA ILE A 167 -24.45 4.67 -16.02
C ILE A 167 -24.84 6.12 -16.26
N GLU A 168 -24.37 7.03 -15.42
CA GLU A 168 -24.45 8.46 -15.73
C GLU A 168 -23.64 8.75 -16.99
N GLU A 169 -24.29 9.17 -18.06
CA GLU A 169 -23.62 9.69 -19.24
C GLU A 169 -22.80 10.92 -18.82
N GLN A 170 -21.49 10.77 -18.73
CA GLN A 170 -20.60 11.92 -18.64
C GLN A 170 -20.73 12.68 -19.94
N ILE A 171 -21.45 13.83 -19.90
CA ILE A 171 -21.47 14.79 -20.97
C ILE A 171 -20.03 15.28 -21.16
N LEU A 172 -19.35 14.77 -22.19
CA LEU A 172 -18.09 15.30 -22.66
C LEU A 172 -18.35 16.72 -23.20
N ILE A 173 -18.03 17.74 -22.40
CA ILE A 173 -17.93 19.14 -22.83
C ILE A 173 -16.49 19.41 -23.24
#